data_0f8255b2dc1556f45e41217adebe4e96
#
_entry.id   0f8255b2dc1556f45e41217adebe4e96
#
_cell.length_a   1.000
_cell.length_b   1.000
_cell.length_c   1.000
_cell.angle_alpha   90.00
_cell.angle_beta   90.00
_cell.angle_gamma   90.00
#
_symmetry.space_group_name_H-M   'P 1'
#
loop_
_entity.id
_entity.type
_entity.pdbx_description
1 polymer ?
#
loop_
_entity_poly.entity_id
_entity_poly.type
_entity_poly.pdbx_seq_one_letter_code
_entity_poly.pdbx_strand_id
1 'polypeptide(L)'
;MFESLSERLSGVFDRLTKQGALSEDDVKTALREVRVALLEADVSLSVARDFIKAVQDKATGQTVTKSVTPGQQVVKIVHDELVYFLAGEEDPEKLKIDNPPAPILMVGLQGSGKTTTSAKLANRFKQKDGKKVLMASLDVNRPAAMEQLQILGSQIGVDTLPIVKGEDPLAIAKRAKTQASLGGYDIYILDTAGRLHIDQELIAQAAAVRDVANPRETLLVVDGLTGQDAVNVATEFDDKIGVTGVVLTRMDGDGRGLSLIHISEPTRRRGISYAVF
;
A
#
# COMPACT_ATOMS: atom_id res chain seq x y z
N MET A 1 8.15 4.56 -14.23
CA MET A 1 6.97 5.14 -13.56
C MET A 1 7.18 6.59 -13.14
N PHE A 2 8.27 6.92 -12.46
CA PHE A 2 8.52 8.27 -11.95
C PHE A 2 9.46 9.11 -12.81
N GLU A 3 9.91 8.61 -13.98
CA GLU A 3 10.89 9.30 -14.81
C GLU A 3 10.38 10.66 -15.30
N SER A 4 9.18 10.70 -15.85
CA SER A 4 8.59 11.96 -16.35
C SER A 4 8.35 13.00 -15.24
N LEU A 5 7.91 12.55 -14.05
CA LEU A 5 7.77 13.41 -12.88
C LEU A 5 9.15 13.89 -12.40
N SER A 6 10.11 12.99 -12.32
CA SER A 6 11.48 13.29 -11.88
C SER A 6 12.15 14.28 -12.81
N GLU A 7 12.03 14.10 -14.13
CA GLU A 7 12.56 15.04 -15.13
C GLU A 7 11.95 16.44 -15.01
N ARG A 8 10.61 16.51 -14.85
CA ARG A 8 9.93 17.80 -14.70
C ARG A 8 10.31 18.51 -13.42
N LEU A 9 10.31 17.79 -12.29
CA LEU A 9 10.73 18.36 -11.00
C LEU A 9 12.19 18.80 -11.05
N SER A 10 13.09 17.99 -11.66
CA SER A 10 14.50 18.36 -11.84
C SER A 10 14.64 19.63 -12.69
N GLY A 11 13.88 19.77 -13.77
CA GLY A 11 13.88 20.97 -14.58
C GLY A 11 13.43 22.23 -13.85
N VAL A 12 12.43 22.11 -12.96
CA VAL A 12 11.99 23.22 -12.09
C VAL A 12 13.07 23.56 -11.07
N PHE A 13 13.65 22.55 -10.42
CA PHE A 13 14.67 22.71 -9.39
C PHE A 13 15.99 23.29 -9.93
N ASP A 14 16.40 22.88 -11.11
CA ASP A 14 17.59 23.42 -11.77
C ASP A 14 17.47 24.92 -12.06
N ARG A 15 16.28 25.37 -12.44
CA ARG A 15 16.03 26.81 -12.63
C ARG A 15 16.10 27.59 -11.32
N LEU A 16 15.49 27.07 -10.27
CA LEU A 16 15.52 27.68 -8.93
C LEU A 16 16.94 27.76 -8.35
N THR A 17 17.73 26.70 -8.53
CA THR A 17 19.10 26.66 -7.96
C THR A 17 20.10 27.54 -8.71
N LYS A 18 19.84 27.85 -9.99
CA LYS A 18 20.70 28.75 -10.79
C LYS A 18 20.43 30.24 -10.53
N GLN A 19 19.34 30.58 -9.85
CA GLN A 19 19.03 31.96 -9.46
C GLN A 19 19.72 32.32 -8.15
N GLY A 20 20.56 33.34 -8.17
CA GLY A 20 21.32 33.79 -6.99
C GLY A 20 20.47 34.46 -5.90
N ALA A 21 19.30 35.00 -6.28
CA ALA A 21 18.30 35.55 -5.38
C ALA A 21 16.91 35.11 -5.87
N LEU A 22 16.02 34.74 -4.94
CA LEU A 22 14.64 34.36 -5.25
C LEU A 22 13.67 35.37 -4.66
N SER A 23 12.74 35.83 -5.48
CA SER A 23 11.56 36.55 -5.03
C SER A 23 10.45 35.55 -4.63
N GLU A 24 9.47 36.04 -3.85
CA GLU A 24 8.27 35.22 -3.55
C GLU A 24 7.51 34.81 -4.80
N ASP A 25 7.55 35.62 -5.87
CA ASP A 25 6.89 35.31 -7.14
C ASP A 25 7.62 34.22 -7.93
N ASP A 26 8.95 34.13 -7.82
CA ASP A 26 9.73 33.04 -8.41
C ASP A 26 9.36 31.72 -7.73
N VAL A 27 9.26 31.71 -6.40
CA VAL A 27 8.83 30.53 -5.63
C VAL A 27 7.41 30.13 -6.01
N LYS A 28 6.46 31.07 -6.07
CA LYS A 28 5.07 30.80 -6.47
C LYS A 28 4.99 30.24 -7.88
N THR A 29 5.80 30.74 -8.80
CA THR A 29 5.84 30.27 -10.18
C THR A 29 6.36 28.83 -10.25
N ALA A 30 7.45 28.54 -9.56
CA ALA A 30 7.99 27.19 -9.48
C ALA A 30 7.00 26.19 -8.85
N LEU A 31 6.32 26.60 -7.78
CA LEU A 31 5.31 25.75 -7.13
C LEU A 31 4.08 25.48 -8.01
N ARG A 32 3.72 26.42 -8.92
CA ARG A 32 2.69 26.14 -9.95
C ARG A 32 3.13 25.03 -10.89
N GLU A 33 4.38 25.03 -11.33
CA GLU A 33 4.92 24.00 -12.21
C GLU A 33 5.00 22.65 -11.47
N VAL A 34 5.44 22.64 -10.21
CA VAL A 34 5.41 21.42 -9.36
C VAL A 34 3.99 20.87 -9.26
N ARG A 35 2.99 21.74 -9.03
CA ARG A 35 1.58 21.32 -9.01
C ARG A 35 1.14 20.68 -10.32
N VAL A 36 1.50 21.28 -11.45
CA VAL A 36 1.17 20.72 -12.78
C VAL A 36 1.81 19.36 -12.94
N ALA A 37 3.09 19.20 -12.57
CA ALA A 37 3.80 17.93 -12.63
C ALA A 37 3.14 16.84 -11.77
N LEU A 38 2.67 17.19 -10.56
CA LEU A 38 1.93 16.26 -9.69
C LEU A 38 0.58 15.84 -10.30
N LEU A 39 -0.18 16.80 -10.85
CA LEU A 39 -1.47 16.50 -11.50
C LEU A 39 -1.31 15.61 -12.74
N GLU A 40 -0.27 15.85 -13.55
CA GLU A 40 0.05 15.01 -14.72
C GLU A 40 0.54 13.62 -14.31
N ALA A 41 1.07 13.48 -13.11
CA ALA A 41 1.41 12.20 -12.50
C ALA A 41 0.23 11.54 -11.78
N ASP A 42 -1.00 12.03 -12.04
CA ASP A 42 -2.27 11.48 -11.51
C ASP A 42 -2.47 11.65 -9.99
N VAL A 43 -1.77 12.62 -9.38
CA VAL A 43 -2.07 13.02 -7.99
C VAL A 43 -3.40 13.77 -7.96
N SER A 44 -4.27 13.50 -6.98
CA SER A 44 -5.56 14.19 -6.89
C SER A 44 -5.39 15.70 -6.67
N LEU A 45 -6.37 16.47 -7.16
CA LEU A 45 -6.36 17.92 -7.07
C LEU A 45 -6.31 18.41 -5.60
N SER A 46 -7.01 17.73 -4.69
CA SER A 46 -7.03 18.06 -3.26
C SER A 46 -5.64 17.98 -2.66
N VAL A 47 -4.97 16.84 -2.86
CA VAL A 47 -3.64 16.59 -2.29
C VAL A 47 -2.56 17.43 -2.95
N ALA A 48 -2.58 17.56 -4.27
CA ALA A 48 -1.65 18.48 -4.93
C ALA A 48 -1.81 19.92 -4.38
N ARG A 49 -3.04 20.34 -4.03
CA ARG A 49 -3.30 21.63 -3.41
C ARG A 49 -2.74 21.73 -1.99
N ASP A 50 -3.01 20.73 -1.16
CA ASP A 50 -2.57 20.70 0.23
C ASP A 50 -1.04 20.61 0.31
N PHE A 51 -0.42 19.80 -0.53
CA PHE A 51 1.03 19.74 -0.69
C PHE A 51 1.62 21.11 -1.06
N ILE A 52 1.10 21.76 -2.10
CA ILE A 52 1.62 23.07 -2.54
C ILE A 52 1.43 24.11 -1.44
N LYS A 53 0.32 24.07 -0.72
CA LYS A 53 0.09 25.00 0.42
C LYS A 53 1.12 24.76 1.52
N ALA A 54 1.36 23.51 1.92
CA ALA A 54 2.35 23.17 2.94
C ALA A 54 3.76 23.62 2.56
N VAL A 55 4.17 23.39 1.31
CA VAL A 55 5.46 23.87 0.79
C VAL A 55 5.51 25.39 0.75
N GLN A 56 4.45 26.05 0.28
CA GLN A 56 4.40 27.51 0.19
C GLN A 56 4.55 28.17 1.56
N ASP A 57 3.83 27.69 2.57
CA ASP A 57 3.88 28.21 3.93
C ASP A 57 5.31 28.14 4.52
N LYS A 58 6.07 27.09 4.18
CA LYS A 58 7.47 26.90 4.59
C LYS A 58 8.46 27.67 3.72
N ALA A 59 8.20 27.80 2.43
CA ALA A 59 9.13 28.37 1.44
C ALA A 59 9.06 29.90 1.32
N THR A 60 7.95 30.54 1.70
CA THR A 60 7.78 32.00 1.61
C THR A 60 8.25 32.76 2.86
N GLY A 61 8.79 32.05 3.87
CA GLY A 61 9.34 32.70 5.07
C GLY A 61 10.61 33.52 4.78
N GLN A 62 10.80 34.63 5.51
CA GLN A 62 11.98 35.52 5.38
C GLN A 62 13.32 34.76 5.51
N THR A 63 13.36 33.66 6.22
CA THR A 63 14.55 32.82 6.42
C THR A 63 15.01 32.15 5.14
N VAL A 64 14.09 31.80 4.24
CA VAL A 64 14.40 31.14 2.97
C VAL A 64 14.82 32.17 1.92
N THR A 65 14.07 33.24 1.74
CA THR A 65 14.34 34.27 0.73
C THR A 65 15.61 35.08 1.00
N LYS A 66 16.04 35.21 2.24
CA LYS A 66 17.28 35.88 2.67
C LYS A 66 18.48 34.95 2.82
N SER A 67 18.34 33.67 2.52
CA SER A 67 19.43 32.70 2.59
C SER A 67 20.46 32.92 1.51
N VAL A 68 21.70 32.44 1.75
CA VAL A 68 22.79 32.44 0.75
C VAL A 68 22.49 31.49 -0.42
N THR A 69 21.64 30.48 -0.20
CA THR A 69 21.25 29.47 -1.20
C THR A 69 19.73 29.26 -1.20
N PRO A 70 18.91 30.28 -1.54
CA PRO A 70 17.46 30.17 -1.40
C PRO A 70 16.84 29.09 -2.29
N GLY A 71 17.36 28.89 -3.52
CA GLY A 71 16.90 27.83 -4.41
C GLY A 71 17.08 26.42 -3.84
N GLN A 72 18.23 26.15 -3.24
CA GLN A 72 18.50 24.86 -2.60
C GLN A 72 17.58 24.62 -1.38
N GLN A 73 17.26 25.66 -0.64
CA GLN A 73 16.34 25.54 0.48
C GLN A 73 14.90 25.22 0.04
N VAL A 74 14.43 25.85 -1.05
CA VAL A 74 13.10 25.53 -1.59
C VAL A 74 13.07 24.07 -2.08
N VAL A 75 14.12 23.61 -2.80
CA VAL A 75 14.23 22.21 -3.22
C VAL A 75 14.20 21.26 -2.02
N LYS A 76 14.94 21.57 -0.96
CA LYS A 76 14.92 20.77 0.27
C LYS A 76 13.53 20.74 0.91
N ILE A 77 12.83 21.87 1.01
CA ILE A 77 11.47 21.93 1.55
C ILE A 77 10.52 21.04 0.72
N VAL A 78 10.58 21.13 -0.61
CA VAL A 78 9.76 20.30 -1.48
C VAL A 78 10.09 18.81 -1.27
N HIS A 79 11.37 18.45 -1.18
CA HIS A 79 11.79 17.08 -0.91
C HIS A 79 11.26 16.59 0.45
N ASP A 80 11.47 17.36 1.51
CA ASP A 80 11.07 16.97 2.86
C ASP A 80 9.54 16.84 2.97
N GLU A 81 8.77 17.73 2.28
CA GLU A 81 7.32 17.59 2.19
C GLU A 81 6.89 16.35 1.39
N LEU A 82 7.57 16.03 0.27
CA LEU A 82 7.30 14.79 -0.47
C LEU A 82 7.53 13.56 0.41
N VAL A 83 8.64 13.52 1.13
CA VAL A 83 8.93 12.43 2.07
C VAL A 83 7.85 12.35 3.15
N TYR A 84 7.45 13.48 3.72
CA TYR A 84 6.39 13.55 4.72
C TYR A 84 5.04 13.05 4.19
N PHE A 85 4.65 13.47 2.99
CA PHE A 85 3.41 13.02 2.36
C PHE A 85 3.43 11.52 1.99
N LEU A 86 4.61 10.98 1.68
CA LEU A 86 4.77 9.55 1.32
C LEU A 86 4.90 8.64 2.54
N ALA A 87 5.67 9.05 3.54
CA ALA A 87 6.05 8.20 4.67
C ALA A 87 5.35 8.58 5.99
N GLY A 88 4.79 9.81 6.10
CA GLY A 88 4.28 10.33 7.36
C GLY A 88 5.41 10.79 8.30
N GLU A 89 5.08 11.03 9.57
CA GLU A 89 6.02 11.47 10.61
C GLU A 89 6.78 10.32 11.27
N GLU A 90 6.24 9.11 11.20
CA GLU A 90 6.76 7.94 11.88
C GLU A 90 7.37 6.94 10.89
N ASP A 91 8.39 6.22 11.33
CA ASP A 91 8.90 5.08 10.58
C ASP A 91 7.78 4.06 10.36
N PRO A 92 7.68 3.46 9.16
CA PRO A 92 6.63 2.49 8.87
C PRO A 92 6.70 1.31 9.85
N GLU A 93 5.61 1.05 10.54
CA GLU A 93 5.52 -0.09 11.46
C GLU A 93 5.79 -1.40 10.72
N LYS A 94 6.56 -2.27 11.33
CA LYS A 94 6.74 -3.63 10.82
C LYS A 94 5.45 -4.42 10.98
N LEU A 95 5.25 -5.40 10.09
CA LEU A 95 4.11 -6.31 10.20
C LEU A 95 4.09 -6.99 11.57
N LYS A 96 2.94 -6.96 12.23
CA LYS A 96 2.73 -7.54 13.57
C LYS A 96 2.54 -9.05 13.44
N ILE A 97 3.63 -9.79 13.61
CA ILE A 97 3.67 -11.26 13.54
C ILE A 97 4.02 -11.91 14.88
N ASP A 98 3.75 -11.18 15.96
CA ASP A 98 3.89 -11.64 17.33
C ASP A 98 2.75 -12.60 17.72
N ASN A 99 2.97 -13.39 18.78
CA ASN A 99 2.02 -14.38 19.31
C ASN A 99 1.58 -15.43 18.28
N PRO A 100 2.46 -16.36 17.89
CA PRO A 100 2.15 -17.44 16.94
C PRO A 100 0.99 -18.33 17.40
N PRO A 101 0.19 -18.82 16.46
CA PRO A 101 0.22 -18.54 15.03
C PRO A 101 -0.45 -17.20 14.69
N ALA A 102 0.30 -16.27 14.09
CA ALA A 102 -0.20 -14.95 13.70
C ALA A 102 -1.03 -15.01 12.40
N PRO A 103 -2.33 -14.67 12.42
CA PRO A 103 -3.15 -14.62 11.21
C PRO A 103 -2.93 -13.34 10.43
N ILE A 104 -2.75 -13.47 9.12
CA ILE A 104 -2.73 -12.39 8.14
C ILE A 104 -3.89 -12.59 7.17
N LEU A 105 -4.76 -11.59 7.07
CA LEU A 105 -5.88 -11.59 6.15
C LEU A 105 -5.56 -10.73 4.92
N MET A 106 -5.65 -11.32 3.73
CA MET A 106 -5.44 -10.61 2.47
C MET A 106 -6.78 -10.24 1.86
N VAL A 107 -7.04 -8.95 1.69
CA VAL A 107 -8.29 -8.42 1.12
C VAL A 107 -8.03 -7.55 -0.11
N GLY A 108 -9.04 -7.29 -0.92
CA GLY A 108 -8.93 -6.45 -2.11
C GLY A 108 -9.73 -6.98 -3.30
N LEU A 109 -9.76 -6.20 -4.38
CA LEU A 109 -10.52 -6.52 -5.58
C LEU A 109 -9.94 -7.71 -6.37
N GLN A 110 -10.72 -8.26 -7.29
CA GLN A 110 -10.27 -9.29 -8.20
C GLN A 110 -9.15 -8.75 -9.10
N GLY A 111 -8.12 -9.56 -9.31
CA GLY A 111 -6.99 -9.18 -10.16
C GLY A 111 -5.97 -8.24 -9.50
N SER A 112 -6.20 -7.78 -8.27
CA SER A 112 -5.23 -6.92 -7.54
C SER A 112 -3.92 -7.64 -7.17
N GLY A 113 -3.85 -8.97 -7.29
CA GLY A 113 -2.63 -9.73 -7.00
C GLY A 113 -2.57 -10.36 -5.59
N LYS A 114 -3.71 -10.53 -4.89
CA LYS A 114 -3.76 -11.11 -3.54
C LYS A 114 -3.04 -12.46 -3.45
N THR A 115 -3.41 -13.43 -4.27
CA THR A 115 -2.83 -14.77 -4.26
C THR A 115 -1.32 -14.76 -4.50
N THR A 116 -0.87 -13.96 -5.47
CA THR A 116 0.57 -13.80 -5.75
C THR A 116 1.29 -13.12 -4.58
N THR A 117 0.68 -12.10 -3.99
CA THR A 117 1.23 -11.40 -2.82
C THR A 117 1.29 -12.32 -1.60
N SER A 118 0.25 -13.15 -1.37
CA SER A 118 0.24 -14.15 -0.31
C SER A 118 1.46 -15.09 -0.42
N ALA A 119 1.73 -15.60 -1.62
CA ALA A 119 2.88 -16.47 -1.86
C ALA A 119 4.23 -15.73 -1.69
N LYS A 120 4.35 -14.51 -2.21
CA LYS A 120 5.58 -13.71 -2.06
C LYS A 120 5.85 -13.36 -0.60
N LEU A 121 4.81 -12.99 0.14
CA LEU A 121 4.91 -12.66 1.57
C LEU A 121 5.29 -13.91 2.40
N ALA A 122 4.66 -15.04 2.12
CA ALA A 122 4.99 -16.33 2.74
C ALA A 122 6.45 -16.74 2.49
N ASN A 123 6.92 -16.59 1.24
CA ASN A 123 8.31 -16.85 0.88
C ASN A 123 9.29 -15.91 1.63
N ARG A 124 8.96 -14.64 1.73
CA ARG A 124 9.77 -13.67 2.48
C ARG A 124 9.89 -14.05 3.95
N PHE A 125 8.78 -14.36 4.62
CA PHE A 125 8.79 -14.79 6.02
C PHE A 125 9.61 -16.06 6.22
N LYS A 126 9.50 -17.02 5.29
CA LYS A 126 10.29 -18.24 5.32
C LYS A 126 11.78 -17.98 5.14
N GLN A 127 12.15 -17.21 4.09
CA GLN A 127 13.54 -17.04 3.69
C GLN A 127 14.31 -16.02 4.56
N LYS A 128 13.65 -14.89 4.90
CA LYS A 128 14.32 -13.81 5.65
C LYS A 128 14.14 -13.93 7.15
N ASP A 129 12.94 -14.35 7.58
CA ASP A 129 12.60 -14.33 9.00
C ASP A 129 12.60 -15.73 9.63
N GLY A 130 12.89 -16.79 8.82
CA GLY A 130 12.96 -18.18 9.28
C GLY A 130 11.63 -18.73 9.83
N LYS A 131 10.50 -18.14 9.41
CA LYS A 131 9.17 -18.47 9.93
C LYS A 131 8.55 -19.65 9.20
N LYS A 132 7.82 -20.49 9.94
CA LYS A 132 6.99 -21.56 9.37
C LYS A 132 5.61 -20.99 9.03
N VAL A 133 5.26 -21.01 7.74
CA VAL A 133 4.06 -20.34 7.21
C VAL A 133 3.10 -21.36 6.62
N LEU A 134 1.80 -21.19 6.89
CA LEU A 134 0.69 -21.90 6.25
C LEU A 134 -0.09 -20.90 5.38
N MET A 135 -0.43 -21.29 4.15
CA MET A 135 -1.34 -20.48 3.32
C MET A 135 -2.68 -21.22 3.13
N ALA A 136 -3.78 -20.47 3.14
CA ALA A 136 -5.11 -21.02 2.88
C ALA A 136 -5.88 -20.12 1.91
N SER A 137 -6.42 -20.68 0.84
CA SER A 137 -7.30 -19.97 -0.08
C SER A 137 -8.75 -20.09 0.38
N LEU A 138 -9.42 -18.95 0.46
CA LEU A 138 -10.84 -18.81 0.78
C LEU A 138 -11.67 -18.48 -0.46
N ASP A 139 -11.08 -18.50 -1.66
CA ASP A 139 -11.76 -18.23 -2.92
C ASP A 139 -12.47 -19.49 -3.45
N VAL A 140 -13.53 -19.89 -2.77
CA VAL A 140 -14.31 -21.10 -3.09
C VAL A 140 -15.11 -20.98 -4.39
N ASN A 141 -15.35 -19.75 -4.85
CA ASN A 141 -16.09 -19.48 -6.08
C ASN A 141 -15.27 -19.75 -7.34
N ARG A 142 -13.94 -19.83 -7.20
CA ARG A 142 -13.00 -20.08 -8.29
C ARG A 142 -12.05 -21.23 -7.91
N PRO A 143 -12.43 -22.49 -8.18
CA PRO A 143 -11.59 -23.64 -7.82
C PRO A 143 -10.15 -23.53 -8.33
N ALA A 144 -9.97 -22.99 -9.53
CA ALA A 144 -8.64 -22.75 -10.10
C ALA A 144 -7.79 -21.77 -9.26
N ALA A 145 -8.39 -20.85 -8.51
CA ALA A 145 -7.64 -19.95 -7.63
C ALA A 145 -7.09 -20.69 -6.41
N MET A 146 -7.84 -21.64 -5.86
CA MET A 146 -7.37 -22.48 -4.76
C MET A 146 -6.19 -23.37 -5.21
N GLU A 147 -6.30 -23.98 -6.39
CA GLU A 147 -5.22 -24.78 -7.00
C GLU A 147 -4.00 -23.90 -7.30
N GLN A 148 -4.21 -22.68 -7.79
CA GLN A 148 -3.12 -21.74 -8.04
C GLN A 148 -2.31 -21.45 -6.78
N LEU A 149 -2.95 -21.23 -5.63
CA LEU A 149 -2.24 -21.03 -4.37
C LEU A 149 -1.44 -22.25 -3.96
N GLN A 150 -1.96 -23.48 -4.17
CA GLN A 150 -1.23 -24.70 -3.89
C GLN A 150 0.01 -24.86 -4.80
N ILE A 151 -0.12 -24.56 -6.09
CA ILE A 151 1.01 -24.58 -7.03
C ILE A 151 2.09 -23.59 -6.59
N LEU A 152 1.70 -22.36 -6.25
CA LEU A 152 2.64 -21.35 -5.77
C LEU A 152 3.31 -21.79 -4.46
N GLY A 153 2.55 -22.35 -3.52
CA GLY A 153 3.08 -22.91 -2.28
C GLY A 153 4.14 -23.99 -2.53
N SER A 154 3.84 -24.91 -3.43
CA SER A 154 4.77 -25.99 -3.81
C SER A 154 6.06 -25.45 -4.44
N GLN A 155 5.96 -24.43 -5.30
CA GLN A 155 7.12 -23.81 -5.96
C GLN A 155 8.08 -23.14 -4.97
N ILE A 156 7.56 -22.54 -3.90
CA ILE A 156 8.36 -21.86 -2.88
C ILE A 156 8.62 -22.73 -1.63
N GLY A 157 8.08 -23.96 -1.64
CA GLY A 157 8.19 -24.91 -0.53
C GLY A 157 7.52 -24.40 0.75
N VAL A 158 6.37 -23.73 0.64
CA VAL A 158 5.52 -23.28 1.75
C VAL A 158 4.26 -24.12 1.78
N ASP A 159 3.86 -24.53 2.98
CA ASP A 159 2.69 -25.39 3.16
C ASP A 159 1.40 -24.64 2.84
N THR A 160 0.47 -25.37 2.19
CA THR A 160 -0.87 -24.88 1.89
C THR A 160 -1.91 -25.78 2.54
N LEU A 161 -3.01 -25.17 3.02
CA LEU A 161 -4.12 -25.91 3.58
C LEU A 161 -4.76 -26.79 2.48
N PRO A 162 -4.95 -28.10 2.68
CA PRO A 162 -5.57 -28.97 1.69
C PRO A 162 -6.97 -28.49 1.31
N ILE A 163 -7.30 -28.56 0.03
CA ILE A 163 -8.61 -28.16 -0.50
C ILE A 163 -9.64 -29.23 -0.14
N VAL A 164 -10.74 -28.81 0.49
CA VAL A 164 -11.93 -29.63 0.74
C VAL A 164 -13.08 -29.07 -0.09
N LYS A 165 -13.61 -29.85 -1.01
CA LYS A 165 -14.71 -29.42 -1.90
C LYS A 165 -15.98 -29.16 -1.09
N GLY A 166 -16.65 -28.04 -1.39
CA GLY A 166 -17.92 -27.69 -0.74
C GLY A 166 -17.77 -27.01 0.64
N GLU A 167 -16.55 -26.79 1.09
CA GLU A 167 -16.31 -26.04 2.34
C GLU A 167 -16.51 -24.54 2.10
N ASP A 168 -17.16 -23.85 3.02
CA ASP A 168 -17.34 -22.39 2.97
C ASP A 168 -16.12 -21.63 3.50
N PRO A 169 -15.94 -20.34 3.15
CA PRO A 169 -14.77 -19.57 3.56
C PRO A 169 -14.56 -19.48 5.08
N LEU A 170 -15.64 -19.45 5.87
CA LEU A 170 -15.53 -19.39 7.33
C LEU A 170 -15.07 -20.72 7.93
N ALA A 171 -15.52 -21.84 7.39
CA ALA A 171 -15.05 -23.16 7.76
C ALA A 171 -13.58 -23.35 7.43
N ILE A 172 -13.15 -22.92 6.24
CA ILE A 172 -11.73 -22.91 5.83
C ILE A 172 -10.89 -22.07 6.79
N ALA A 173 -11.33 -20.86 7.14
CA ALA A 173 -10.60 -19.98 8.07
C ALA A 173 -10.44 -20.63 9.47
N LYS A 174 -11.49 -21.26 10.00
CA LYS A 174 -11.45 -22.01 11.27
C LYS A 174 -10.48 -23.20 11.18
N ARG A 175 -10.53 -23.97 10.09
CA ARG A 175 -9.64 -25.11 9.86
C ARG A 175 -8.19 -24.64 9.71
N ALA A 176 -7.94 -23.54 9.01
CA ALA A 176 -6.61 -22.94 8.87
C ALA A 176 -6.03 -22.58 10.24
N LYS A 177 -6.81 -21.93 11.09
CA LYS A 177 -6.42 -21.58 12.48
C LYS A 177 -6.06 -22.83 13.29
N THR A 178 -6.90 -23.85 13.24
CA THR A 178 -6.68 -25.12 13.95
C THR A 178 -5.41 -25.81 13.43
N GLN A 179 -5.27 -25.91 12.11
CA GLN A 179 -4.10 -26.55 11.49
C GLN A 179 -2.82 -25.76 11.80
N ALA A 180 -2.89 -24.42 11.80
CA ALA A 180 -1.75 -23.58 12.13
C ALA A 180 -1.29 -23.81 13.59
N SER A 181 -2.22 -23.90 14.53
CA SER A 181 -1.91 -24.16 15.93
C SER A 181 -1.35 -25.57 16.15
N LEU A 182 -1.99 -26.61 15.58
CA LEU A 182 -1.57 -28.01 15.75
C LEU A 182 -0.25 -28.30 15.02
N GLY A 183 -0.03 -27.64 13.88
CA GLY A 183 1.17 -27.83 13.05
C GLY A 183 2.36 -27.00 13.50
N GLY A 184 2.23 -26.16 14.54
CA GLY A 184 3.31 -25.29 15.03
C GLY A 184 3.77 -24.28 13.98
N TYR A 185 2.82 -23.65 13.28
CA TYR A 185 3.13 -22.56 12.37
C TYR A 185 3.26 -21.25 13.12
N ASP A 186 4.19 -20.42 12.67
CA ASP A 186 4.34 -19.06 13.20
C ASP A 186 3.28 -18.10 12.63
N ILE A 187 2.94 -18.30 11.36
CA ILE A 187 2.06 -17.43 10.59
C ILE A 187 1.12 -18.29 9.75
N TYR A 188 -0.13 -17.84 9.62
CA TYR A 188 -1.01 -18.35 8.57
C TYR A 188 -1.64 -17.20 7.78
N ILE A 189 -1.64 -17.35 6.45
CA ILE A 189 -2.14 -16.33 5.51
C ILE A 189 -3.45 -16.81 4.91
N LEU A 190 -4.49 -15.99 5.03
CA LEU A 190 -5.81 -16.22 4.48
C LEU A 190 -6.00 -15.40 3.21
N ASP A 191 -5.97 -16.04 2.05
CA ASP A 191 -6.16 -15.43 0.73
C ASP A 191 -7.65 -15.41 0.39
N THR A 192 -8.32 -14.24 0.52
CA THR A 192 -9.75 -14.12 0.27
C THR A 192 -10.10 -14.04 -1.20
N ALA A 193 -11.34 -14.38 -1.53
CA ALA A 193 -11.91 -14.11 -2.84
C ALA A 193 -11.86 -12.60 -3.15
N GLY A 194 -11.81 -12.25 -4.43
CA GLY A 194 -11.98 -10.89 -4.91
C GLY A 194 -13.14 -10.83 -5.90
N ARG A 195 -13.85 -9.71 -5.93
CA ARG A 195 -14.83 -9.39 -6.96
C ARG A 195 -14.37 -8.19 -7.77
N LEU A 196 -14.94 -8.00 -8.96
CA LEU A 196 -14.58 -6.90 -9.86
C LEU A 196 -14.90 -5.53 -9.28
N HIS A 197 -15.93 -5.47 -8.46
CA HIS A 197 -16.39 -4.25 -7.79
C HIS A 197 -16.56 -4.52 -6.30
N ILE A 198 -16.52 -3.46 -5.52
CA ILE A 198 -16.89 -3.52 -4.11
C ILE A 198 -18.40 -3.71 -4.04
N ASP A 199 -18.82 -4.81 -3.46
CA ASP A 199 -20.22 -5.07 -3.16
C ASP A 199 -20.38 -5.44 -1.67
N GLN A 200 -21.62 -5.34 -1.19
CA GLN A 200 -21.91 -5.62 0.22
C GLN A 200 -21.60 -7.07 0.60
N GLU A 201 -21.77 -8.01 -0.33
CA GLU A 201 -21.51 -9.42 -0.08
C GLU A 201 -20.01 -9.71 0.09
N LEU A 202 -19.15 -9.10 -0.74
CA LEU A 202 -17.69 -9.20 -0.61
C LEU A 202 -17.22 -8.69 0.76
N ILE A 203 -17.71 -7.51 1.12
CA ILE A 203 -17.34 -6.87 2.39
C ILE A 203 -17.86 -7.69 3.59
N ALA A 204 -19.12 -8.15 3.54
CA ALA A 204 -19.70 -8.96 4.61
C ALA A 204 -18.94 -10.28 4.79
N GLN A 205 -18.57 -10.94 3.69
CA GLN A 205 -17.78 -12.17 3.75
C GLN A 205 -16.39 -11.93 4.34
N ALA A 206 -15.69 -10.88 3.91
CA ALA A 206 -14.38 -10.53 4.42
C ALA A 206 -14.45 -10.13 5.92
N ALA A 207 -15.47 -9.38 6.33
CA ALA A 207 -15.70 -9.03 7.72
C ALA A 207 -15.97 -10.27 8.60
N ALA A 208 -16.80 -11.20 8.11
CA ALA A 208 -17.08 -12.43 8.83
C ALA A 208 -15.82 -13.31 8.99
N VAL A 209 -14.97 -13.38 7.95
CA VAL A 209 -13.67 -14.08 8.03
C VAL A 209 -12.75 -13.38 9.04
N ARG A 210 -12.67 -12.03 9.01
CA ARG A 210 -11.90 -11.25 9.99
C ARG A 210 -12.32 -11.57 11.43
N ASP A 211 -13.63 -11.57 11.71
CA ASP A 211 -14.16 -11.81 13.06
C ASP A 211 -13.82 -13.22 13.57
N VAL A 212 -13.83 -14.22 12.70
CA VAL A 212 -13.45 -15.60 13.02
C VAL A 212 -11.94 -15.78 13.19
N ALA A 213 -11.16 -15.23 12.28
CA ALA A 213 -9.71 -15.37 12.27
C ALA A 213 -9.03 -14.47 13.30
N ASN A 214 -9.62 -13.31 13.61
CA ASN A 214 -9.04 -12.25 14.44
C ASN A 214 -7.61 -11.92 14.00
N PRO A 215 -7.43 -11.43 12.75
CA PRO A 215 -6.11 -11.26 12.16
C PRO A 215 -5.28 -10.22 12.92
N ARG A 216 -3.97 -10.47 12.98
CA ARG A 216 -2.98 -9.49 13.44
C ARG A 216 -2.80 -8.40 12.41
N GLU A 217 -2.86 -8.78 11.13
CA GLU A 217 -2.78 -7.88 10.00
C GLU A 217 -3.92 -8.16 9.02
N THR A 218 -4.57 -7.10 8.60
CA THR A 218 -5.51 -7.10 7.47
C THR A 218 -4.88 -6.27 6.36
N LEU A 219 -4.34 -6.94 5.35
CA LEU A 219 -3.59 -6.32 4.27
C LEU A 219 -4.49 -6.13 3.04
N LEU A 220 -4.73 -4.87 2.69
CA LEU A 220 -5.42 -4.51 1.46
C LEU A 220 -4.43 -4.56 0.29
N VAL A 221 -4.69 -5.42 -0.68
CA VAL A 221 -3.89 -5.51 -1.91
C VAL A 221 -4.55 -4.68 -3.00
N VAL A 222 -3.83 -3.67 -3.46
CA VAL A 222 -4.29 -2.71 -4.46
C VAL A 222 -3.39 -2.74 -5.68
N ASP A 223 -4.00 -2.70 -6.86
CA ASP A 223 -3.27 -2.61 -8.12
C ASP A 223 -2.82 -1.16 -8.36
N GLY A 224 -1.53 -0.94 -8.57
CA GLY A 224 -0.97 0.37 -8.88
C GLY A 224 -1.54 1.03 -10.14
N LEU A 225 -2.16 0.24 -11.01
CA LEU A 225 -2.80 0.74 -12.23
C LEU A 225 -4.23 1.28 -12.01
N THR A 226 -4.81 1.06 -10.83
CA THR A 226 -6.20 1.46 -10.54
C THR A 226 -6.39 2.99 -10.45
N GLY A 227 -5.31 3.73 -10.22
CA GLY A 227 -5.37 5.19 -10.13
C GLY A 227 -6.19 5.69 -8.92
N GLN A 228 -6.97 6.74 -9.11
CA GLN A 228 -7.77 7.41 -8.06
C GLN A 228 -8.81 6.50 -7.41
N ASP A 229 -9.34 5.50 -8.12
CA ASP A 229 -10.32 4.56 -7.58
C ASP A 229 -9.76 3.72 -6.44
N ALA A 230 -8.44 3.56 -6.38
CA ALA A 230 -7.76 2.87 -5.29
C ALA A 230 -8.03 3.50 -3.92
N VAL A 231 -8.18 4.83 -3.86
CA VAL A 231 -8.50 5.56 -2.61
C VAL A 231 -9.90 5.21 -2.12
N ASN A 232 -10.88 5.20 -3.03
CA ASN A 232 -12.26 4.83 -2.69
C ASN A 232 -12.32 3.39 -2.18
N VAL A 233 -11.62 2.48 -2.87
CA VAL A 233 -11.47 1.08 -2.46
C VAL A 233 -10.88 0.99 -1.05
N ALA A 234 -9.79 1.69 -0.80
CA ALA A 234 -9.11 1.63 0.50
C ALA A 234 -10.00 2.18 1.63
N THR A 235 -10.66 3.31 1.40
CA THR A 235 -11.56 3.90 2.38
C THR A 235 -12.71 2.94 2.74
N GLU A 236 -13.33 2.32 1.73
CA GLU A 236 -14.45 1.42 1.97
C GLU A 236 -14.04 0.11 2.68
N PHE A 237 -12.86 -0.42 2.36
CA PHE A 237 -12.32 -1.58 3.09
C PHE A 237 -11.90 -1.21 4.51
N ASP A 238 -11.32 -0.04 4.73
CA ASP A 238 -10.93 0.40 6.07
C ASP A 238 -12.14 0.64 6.97
N ASP A 239 -13.13 1.37 6.49
CA ASP A 239 -14.34 1.67 7.26
C ASP A 239 -15.09 0.41 7.72
N LYS A 240 -15.13 -0.63 6.87
CA LYS A 240 -15.98 -1.82 7.11
C LYS A 240 -15.20 -3.01 7.69
N ILE A 241 -13.93 -3.14 7.36
CA ILE A 241 -13.12 -4.31 7.76
C ILE A 241 -12.00 -3.92 8.73
N GLY A 242 -11.48 -2.70 8.63
CA GLY A 242 -10.32 -2.23 9.37
C GLY A 242 -9.02 -2.76 8.76
N VAL A 243 -8.42 -1.96 7.88
CA VAL A 243 -7.16 -2.26 7.20
C VAL A 243 -5.99 -1.86 8.08
N THR A 244 -5.00 -2.75 8.26
CA THR A 244 -3.78 -2.45 9.03
C THR A 244 -2.60 -2.12 8.15
N GLY A 245 -2.67 -2.48 6.85
CA GLY A 245 -1.62 -2.19 5.89
C GLY A 245 -2.10 -2.31 4.45
N VAL A 246 -1.37 -1.67 3.54
CA VAL A 246 -1.65 -1.70 2.10
C VAL A 246 -0.46 -2.29 1.36
N VAL A 247 -0.75 -3.17 0.40
CA VAL A 247 0.24 -3.73 -0.52
C VAL A 247 -0.06 -3.22 -1.92
N LEU A 248 0.88 -2.50 -2.50
CA LEU A 248 0.79 -2.00 -3.86
C LEU A 248 1.43 -3.00 -4.81
N THR A 249 0.67 -3.43 -5.83
CA THR A 249 1.16 -4.35 -6.87
C THR A 249 1.37 -3.63 -8.20
N ARG A 250 2.13 -4.25 -9.12
CA ARG A 250 2.42 -3.72 -10.46
C ARG A 250 3.08 -2.33 -10.45
N MET A 251 3.88 -2.05 -9.41
CA MET A 251 4.59 -0.78 -9.27
C MET A 251 5.82 -0.69 -10.21
N ASP A 252 6.18 -1.77 -10.88
CA ASP A 252 7.22 -1.88 -11.89
C ASP A 252 6.75 -1.55 -13.31
N GLY A 253 5.44 -1.38 -13.52
CA GLY A 253 4.85 -1.01 -14.80
C GLY A 253 4.81 0.50 -15.06
N ASP A 254 4.28 0.88 -16.23
CA ASP A 254 4.10 2.28 -16.64
C ASP A 254 2.89 2.97 -15.97
N GLY A 255 2.32 2.35 -14.95
CA GLY A 255 1.17 2.86 -14.21
C GLY A 255 1.49 4.15 -13.44
N ARG A 256 0.54 5.06 -13.40
CA ARG A 256 0.63 6.33 -12.68
C ARG A 256 0.31 6.14 -11.19
N GLY A 257 1.19 5.40 -10.49
CA GLY A 257 0.96 4.96 -9.09
C GLY A 257 0.94 6.06 -8.03
N LEU A 258 1.10 7.33 -8.39
CA LEU A 258 1.13 8.45 -7.43
C LEU A 258 -0.23 8.76 -6.81
N SER A 259 -1.34 8.36 -7.43
CA SER A 259 -2.67 8.44 -6.82
C SER A 259 -2.77 7.62 -5.52
N LEU A 260 -1.87 6.63 -5.35
CA LEU A 260 -1.84 5.74 -4.19
C LEU A 260 -1.23 6.38 -2.93
N ILE A 261 -0.60 7.54 -3.04
CA ILE A 261 -0.13 8.35 -1.91
C ILE A 261 -1.28 8.66 -0.95
N HIS A 262 -2.49 8.77 -1.47
CA HIS A 262 -3.70 9.09 -0.69
C HIS A 262 -4.22 7.94 0.15
N ILE A 263 -3.86 6.71 -0.17
CA ILE A 263 -4.28 5.54 0.61
C ILE A 263 -3.66 5.58 2.01
N SER A 264 -2.52 6.25 2.16
CA SER A 264 -1.88 6.42 3.46
C SER A 264 -2.53 7.49 4.35
N GLU A 265 -3.31 8.41 3.78
CA GLU A 265 -3.90 9.52 4.55
C GLU A 265 -5.07 9.12 5.47
N PRO A 266 -6.07 8.33 5.04
CA PRO A 266 -7.15 7.88 5.93
C PRO A 266 -6.65 7.01 7.08
N THR A 267 -5.50 6.38 6.90
CA THR A 267 -4.91 5.41 7.84
C THR A 267 -3.79 6.00 8.69
N ARG A 268 -3.54 7.31 8.65
CA ARG A 268 -2.56 8.03 9.50
C ARG A 268 -2.65 7.72 10.99
N ARG A 269 -3.76 7.17 11.46
CA ARG A 269 -3.93 6.75 12.86
C ARG A 269 -3.40 5.36 13.17
N ARG A 270 -2.98 4.58 12.14
CA ARG A 270 -2.45 3.22 12.30
C ARG A 270 -1.37 3.03 11.24
N GLY A 271 -0.12 3.13 11.62
CA GLY A 271 1.02 3.05 10.72
C GLY A 271 0.87 1.99 9.62
N ILE A 272 0.94 2.40 8.36
CA ILE A 272 0.86 1.49 7.21
C ILE A 272 2.26 1.08 6.84
N SER A 273 2.54 -0.22 6.89
CA SER A 273 3.76 -0.78 6.33
C SER A 273 3.62 -0.97 4.83
N TYR A 274 4.48 -0.34 4.06
CA TYR A 274 4.57 -0.58 2.62
C TYR A 274 5.45 -1.80 2.36
N ALA A 275 4.92 -2.78 1.65
CA ALA A 275 5.72 -3.83 1.05
C ALA A 275 5.71 -3.65 -0.46
N VAL A 276 6.83 -3.18 -1.02
CA VAL A 276 7.10 -3.21 -2.46
C VAL A 276 7.82 -4.53 -2.73
N PHE A 277 7.24 -5.37 -3.58
CA PHE A 277 7.83 -6.64 -4.01
C PHE A 277 8.15 -6.60 -5.50
#